data_f54924d4b1f98bef350b4acad619ea38
#
_entry.id   f54924d4b1f98bef350b4acad619ea38
#
_cell.length_a   1.000
_cell.length_b   1.000
_cell.length_c   1.000
_cell.angle_alpha   90.00
_cell.angle_beta   90.00
_cell.angle_gamma   90.00
#
_symmetry.space_group_name_H-M   'P 1'
#
loop_
_entity.id
_entity.type
_entity.pdbx_description
1 polymer ?
#
loop_
_entity_poly.entity_id
_entity_poly.type
_entity_poly.pdbx_seq_one_letter_code
_entity_poly.pdbx_strand_id
1 'polypeptide(L)'
;MNGKMTAAVLYGKEDIKIERVPIPRVGEGEVLVKVHVALTCGTDLKVYQRGYHARMIVPPALFGHELAGTVEEVGDGVRGFKKGMRVVALNSAPCGMCFYCSKHQLNLCEDLLFNNGAYAEYIRIPRRIVETNMLVVPSNVTFEDAAMTEPLACVLRGLHETGVEIGDTVAVIGGGPIGLMFVQVAKAIGCNVIAVVKRDSQVTLARKKGAHEVVQITKVKDPVEAVRELSPERSGADVAIEAVGRPEAWEWAVQMVRKGGTVNFFGGCASGTKVQLDTNRLHYSEITLKATFHHTPETVRRAFGLIAEKKVCGTDYITGEAPLSRLHDVLRHMLNRNGDIKTAIIPGH
;
A
#
# COMPACT_ATOMS: atom_id res chain seq x y z
N MET A 1 -23.84 20.23 4.41
CA MET A 1 -22.99 21.46 4.30
C MET A 1 -23.07 22.01 2.88
N ASN A 2 -23.33 23.29 2.70
CA ASN A 2 -23.32 23.93 1.37
C ASN A 2 -22.05 24.79 1.25
N GLY A 3 -21.21 24.52 0.26
CA GLY A 3 -19.96 25.26 0.11
C GLY A 3 -19.01 24.63 -0.90
N LYS A 4 -17.83 25.24 -1.04
CA LYS A 4 -16.73 24.71 -1.84
C LYS A 4 -15.55 24.36 -0.95
N MET A 5 -14.83 23.30 -1.31
CA MET A 5 -13.60 22.84 -0.68
C MET A 5 -12.43 22.90 -1.66
N THR A 6 -11.22 22.95 -1.16
CA THR A 6 -9.99 22.78 -1.94
C THR A 6 -9.74 21.28 -2.15
N ALA A 7 -9.46 20.87 -3.37
CA ALA A 7 -9.18 19.49 -3.70
C ALA A 7 -8.21 19.37 -4.89
N ALA A 8 -7.49 18.25 -4.92
CA ALA A 8 -6.71 17.84 -6.09
C ALA A 8 -7.60 17.05 -7.06
N VAL A 9 -7.70 17.52 -8.29
CA VAL A 9 -8.44 16.88 -9.39
C VAL A 9 -7.45 16.41 -10.45
N LEU A 10 -7.46 15.12 -10.75
CA LEU A 10 -6.71 14.54 -11.85
C LEU A 10 -7.51 14.69 -13.14
N TYR A 11 -6.94 15.33 -14.15
CA TYR A 11 -7.54 15.50 -15.48
C TYR A 11 -6.94 14.58 -16.53
N GLY A 12 -5.72 14.09 -16.31
CA GLY A 12 -5.03 13.22 -17.25
C GLY A 12 -3.57 12.99 -16.85
N LYS A 13 -2.78 12.58 -17.83
CA LYS A 13 -1.35 12.33 -17.65
C LYS A 13 -0.63 13.60 -17.21
N GLU A 14 -0.02 13.56 -16.03
CA GLU A 14 0.74 14.66 -15.41
C GLU A 14 -0.08 15.97 -15.26
N ASP A 15 -1.41 15.87 -15.31
CA ASP A 15 -2.34 17.01 -15.21
C ASP A 15 -3.21 16.86 -13.94
N ILE A 16 -2.71 17.43 -12.85
CA ILE A 16 -3.43 17.60 -11.58
C ILE A 16 -3.60 19.08 -11.31
N LYS A 17 -4.83 19.48 -10.95
CA LYS A 17 -5.14 20.85 -10.54
C LYS A 17 -5.62 20.90 -9.11
N ILE A 18 -5.13 21.87 -8.36
CA ILE A 18 -5.67 22.22 -7.04
C ILE A 18 -6.72 23.30 -7.25
N GLU A 19 -7.98 22.95 -6.99
CA GLU A 19 -9.09 23.85 -7.33
C GLU A 19 -10.23 23.78 -6.30
N ARG A 20 -11.16 24.74 -6.40
CA ARG A 20 -12.35 24.83 -5.55
C ARG A 20 -13.49 24.04 -6.15
N VAL A 21 -13.79 22.87 -5.57
CA VAL A 21 -14.90 22.00 -5.98
C VAL A 21 -16.03 22.05 -4.94
N PRO A 22 -17.28 21.68 -5.30
CA PRO A 22 -18.35 21.54 -4.32
C PRO A 22 -18.02 20.54 -3.23
N ILE A 23 -18.37 20.83 -1.96
CA ILE A 23 -18.34 19.83 -0.90
C ILE A 23 -19.40 18.76 -1.23
N PRO A 24 -19.04 17.45 -1.23
CA PRO A 24 -20.01 16.41 -1.54
C PRO A 24 -21.14 16.36 -0.52
N ARG A 25 -22.36 16.19 -0.99
CA ARG A 25 -23.52 15.96 -0.11
C ARG A 25 -23.50 14.51 0.39
N VAL A 26 -23.90 14.32 1.64
CA VAL A 26 -24.01 13.01 2.27
C VAL A 26 -25.37 12.41 1.94
N GLY A 27 -25.38 11.17 1.47
CA GLY A 27 -26.59 10.37 1.26
C GLY A 27 -26.84 9.39 2.41
N GLU A 28 -27.87 8.56 2.26
CA GLU A 28 -28.20 7.51 3.23
C GLU A 28 -27.02 6.52 3.42
N GLY A 29 -26.65 6.27 4.66
CA GLY A 29 -25.54 5.37 5.00
C GLY A 29 -24.14 5.92 4.75
N GLU A 30 -24.00 7.12 4.21
CA GLU A 30 -22.71 7.74 3.87
C GLU A 30 -22.21 8.66 5.00
N VAL A 31 -20.92 8.94 4.99
CA VAL A 31 -20.26 9.83 5.96
C VAL A 31 -19.38 10.83 5.22
N LEU A 32 -19.44 12.10 5.63
CA LEU A 32 -18.47 13.11 5.23
C LEU A 32 -17.36 13.17 6.27
N VAL A 33 -16.13 13.00 5.82
CA VAL A 33 -14.93 13.10 6.65
C VAL A 33 -14.17 14.37 6.29
N LYS A 34 -13.86 15.20 7.31
CA LYS A 34 -12.85 16.25 7.19
C LYS A 34 -11.49 15.58 7.24
N VAL A 35 -10.72 15.66 6.15
CA VAL A 35 -9.41 15.04 6.06
C VAL A 35 -8.39 15.85 6.85
N HIS A 36 -7.69 15.21 7.78
CA HIS A 36 -6.59 15.82 8.52
C HIS A 36 -5.25 15.51 7.88
N VAL A 37 -5.10 14.31 7.37
CA VAL A 37 -3.91 13.87 6.66
C VAL A 37 -4.26 12.90 5.54
N ALA A 38 -3.58 13.04 4.42
CA ALA A 38 -3.53 12.04 3.34
C ALA A 38 -2.07 11.69 3.03
N LEU A 39 -1.79 10.42 2.75
CA LEU A 39 -0.42 9.98 2.51
C LEU A 39 -0.18 9.72 1.02
N THR A 40 1.02 10.05 0.57
CA THR A 40 1.43 9.74 -0.81
C THR A 40 1.71 8.26 -0.98
N CYS A 41 1.33 7.72 -2.15
CA CYS A 41 1.53 6.31 -2.51
C CYS A 41 2.27 6.17 -3.86
N GLY A 42 3.00 5.09 -4.02
CA GLY A 42 3.59 4.74 -5.32
C GLY A 42 2.54 4.52 -6.43
N THR A 43 1.32 4.15 -6.04
CA THR A 43 0.17 4.07 -6.96
C THR A 43 -0.22 5.45 -7.48
N ASP A 44 -0.27 6.46 -6.62
CA ASP A 44 -0.56 7.85 -7.04
C ASP A 44 0.44 8.33 -8.08
N LEU A 45 1.74 8.04 -7.84
CA LEU A 45 2.77 8.38 -8.80
C LEU A 45 2.59 7.69 -10.15
N LYS A 46 2.26 6.38 -10.14
CA LYS A 46 1.98 5.63 -11.38
C LYS A 46 0.76 6.18 -12.11
N VAL A 47 -0.29 6.55 -11.37
CA VAL A 47 -1.52 7.14 -11.93
C VAL A 47 -1.23 8.53 -12.49
N TYR A 48 -0.50 9.38 -11.79
CA TYR A 48 -0.06 10.68 -12.27
C TYR A 48 0.68 10.57 -13.61
N GLN A 49 1.66 9.65 -13.70
CA GLN A 49 2.45 9.41 -14.91
C GLN A 49 1.63 8.85 -16.09
N ARG A 50 0.58 8.07 -15.81
CA ARG A 50 -0.22 7.39 -16.84
C ARG A 50 -1.49 8.17 -17.22
N GLY A 51 -1.99 9.00 -16.30
CA GLY A 51 -3.23 9.74 -16.42
C GLY A 51 -4.48 8.97 -15.99
N TYR A 52 -4.38 7.70 -15.61
CA TYR A 52 -5.51 6.87 -15.20
C TYR A 52 -5.07 5.65 -14.39
N HIS A 53 -6.03 5.00 -13.74
CA HIS A 53 -5.89 3.63 -13.23
C HIS A 53 -7.02 2.76 -13.76
N ALA A 54 -6.69 1.60 -14.29
CA ALA A 54 -7.64 0.72 -14.98
C ALA A 54 -8.88 0.31 -14.17
N ARG A 55 -8.79 0.32 -12.82
CA ARG A 55 -9.87 -0.09 -11.91
C ARG A 55 -10.29 0.98 -10.90
N MET A 56 -9.42 1.92 -10.56
CA MET A 56 -9.63 2.80 -9.39
C MET A 56 -10.05 4.23 -9.78
N ILE A 57 -9.57 4.76 -10.89
CA ILE A 57 -9.73 6.17 -11.20
C ILE A 57 -9.77 6.42 -12.70
N VAL A 58 -10.81 7.13 -13.14
CA VAL A 58 -10.99 7.60 -14.53
C VAL A 58 -11.17 9.11 -14.47
N PRO A 59 -10.26 9.90 -15.09
CA PRO A 59 -10.35 11.35 -15.11
C PRO A 59 -11.59 11.88 -15.88
N PRO A 60 -12.11 13.08 -15.49
CA PRO A 60 -11.67 13.89 -14.35
C PRO A 60 -12.14 13.29 -13.02
N ALA A 61 -11.25 13.21 -12.02
CA ALA A 61 -11.60 12.62 -10.74
C ALA A 61 -10.81 13.24 -9.58
N LEU A 62 -11.41 13.24 -8.38
CA LEU A 62 -10.69 13.53 -7.14
C LEU A 62 -9.59 12.50 -6.91
N PHE A 63 -8.45 12.92 -6.31
CA PHE A 63 -7.23 12.15 -6.27
C PHE A 63 -6.79 11.80 -4.84
N GLY A 64 -5.98 10.71 -4.68
CA GLY A 64 -5.51 10.21 -3.40
C GLY A 64 -6.44 9.18 -2.76
N HIS A 65 -5.87 8.27 -1.94
CA HIS A 65 -6.63 7.13 -1.41
C HIS A 65 -6.22 6.64 -0.01
N GLU A 66 -5.17 7.19 0.60
CA GLU A 66 -4.76 6.88 1.98
C GLU A 66 -5.08 8.09 2.85
N LEU A 67 -5.96 7.99 3.85
CA LEU A 67 -6.40 9.14 4.64
C LEU A 67 -6.80 8.78 6.06
N ALA A 68 -6.75 9.78 6.95
CA ALA A 68 -7.43 9.78 8.22
C ALA A 68 -7.96 11.19 8.55
N GLY A 69 -9.01 11.26 9.36
CA GLY A 69 -9.64 12.54 9.67
C GLY A 69 -10.72 12.44 10.72
N THR A 70 -11.65 13.41 10.68
CA THR A 70 -12.76 13.54 11.64
C THR A 70 -14.08 13.53 10.90
N VAL A 71 -15.05 12.79 11.42
CA VAL A 71 -16.43 12.80 10.91
C VAL A 71 -17.01 14.21 11.01
N GLU A 72 -17.38 14.79 9.88
CA GLU A 72 -18.01 16.12 9.79
C GLU A 72 -19.53 16.03 9.72
N GLU A 73 -20.04 15.08 8.94
CA GLU A 73 -21.49 14.87 8.75
C GLU A 73 -21.76 13.38 8.55
N VAL A 74 -22.90 12.93 9.05
CA VAL A 74 -23.37 11.54 8.87
C VAL A 74 -24.73 11.54 8.19
N GLY A 75 -24.93 10.65 7.23
CA GLY A 75 -26.22 10.46 6.58
C GLY A 75 -27.17 9.60 7.39
N ASP A 76 -28.43 9.59 6.99
CA ASP A 76 -29.44 8.77 7.62
C ASP A 76 -29.04 7.28 7.59
N GLY A 77 -29.41 6.54 8.63
CA GLY A 77 -29.13 5.10 8.73
C GLY A 77 -27.69 4.72 9.12
N VAL A 78 -26.76 5.67 9.23
CA VAL A 78 -25.38 5.40 9.70
C VAL A 78 -25.42 4.96 11.17
N ARG A 79 -24.74 3.84 11.46
CA ARG A 79 -24.60 3.32 12.83
C ARG A 79 -23.13 3.30 13.25
N GLY A 80 -22.87 3.57 14.53
CA GLY A 80 -21.53 3.49 15.12
C GLY A 80 -20.63 4.71 14.88
N PHE A 81 -21.05 5.66 14.03
CA PHE A 81 -20.30 6.89 13.77
C PHE A 81 -21.15 8.12 14.07
N LYS A 82 -20.52 9.19 14.56
CA LYS A 82 -21.14 10.49 14.81
C LYS A 82 -20.14 11.61 14.56
N LYS A 83 -20.65 12.82 14.29
CA LYS A 83 -19.84 14.04 14.13
C LYS A 83 -18.81 14.17 15.26
N GLY A 84 -17.59 14.53 14.89
CA GLY A 84 -16.44 14.71 15.79
C GLY A 84 -15.62 13.45 16.06
N MET A 85 -16.07 12.26 15.65
CA MET A 85 -15.28 11.04 15.81
C MET A 85 -14.06 11.05 14.88
N ARG A 86 -12.92 10.65 15.42
CA ARG A 86 -11.69 10.41 14.66
C ARG A 86 -11.82 9.09 13.93
N VAL A 87 -11.53 9.07 12.63
CA VAL A 87 -11.70 7.89 11.77
C VAL A 87 -10.58 7.73 10.75
N VAL A 88 -10.36 6.47 10.35
CA VAL A 88 -9.66 6.10 9.13
C VAL A 88 -10.66 5.39 8.23
N ALA A 89 -10.69 5.76 6.96
CA ALA A 89 -11.53 5.11 5.96
C ALA A 89 -10.64 4.57 4.83
N LEU A 90 -10.81 3.28 4.52
CA LEU A 90 -10.06 2.64 3.46
C LEU A 90 -10.67 2.97 2.10
N ASN A 91 -9.88 2.78 1.06
CA ASN A 91 -10.23 3.19 -0.30
C ASN A 91 -11.11 2.20 -1.05
N SER A 92 -11.54 1.09 -0.44
CA SER A 92 -12.41 0.13 -1.13
C SER A 92 -13.27 -0.73 -0.19
N ALA A 93 -14.33 -1.30 -0.77
CA ALA A 93 -15.14 -2.32 -0.12
C ALA A 93 -15.72 -3.33 -1.13
N PRO A 94 -15.72 -4.66 -0.83
CA PRO A 94 -16.32 -5.68 -1.68
C PRO A 94 -17.86 -5.61 -1.61
N CYS A 95 -18.55 -6.17 -2.62
CA CYS A 95 -20.01 -6.22 -2.64
C CYS A 95 -20.59 -7.28 -1.66
N GLY A 96 -19.82 -8.26 -1.25
CA GLY A 96 -20.22 -9.33 -0.36
C GLY A 96 -21.03 -10.47 -0.98
N MET A 97 -21.49 -10.37 -2.24
CA MET A 97 -22.44 -11.34 -2.83
C MET A 97 -22.02 -11.98 -4.16
N CYS A 98 -21.00 -11.44 -4.86
CA CYS A 98 -20.57 -12.00 -6.15
C CYS A 98 -19.82 -13.33 -5.98
N PHE A 99 -19.53 -13.99 -7.11
CA PHE A 99 -18.81 -15.27 -7.12
C PHE A 99 -17.51 -15.23 -6.31
N TYR A 100 -16.67 -14.21 -6.48
CA TYR A 100 -15.41 -14.12 -5.74
C TYR A 100 -15.62 -13.86 -4.24
N CYS A 101 -16.63 -13.07 -3.88
CA CYS A 101 -16.99 -12.89 -2.47
C CYS A 101 -17.44 -14.18 -1.81
N SER A 102 -18.24 -15.03 -2.49
CA SER A 102 -18.66 -16.33 -1.99
C SER A 102 -17.49 -17.34 -1.84
N LYS A 103 -16.38 -17.09 -2.55
CA LYS A 103 -15.11 -17.84 -2.43
C LYS A 103 -14.13 -17.23 -1.43
N HIS A 104 -14.54 -16.24 -0.63
CA HIS A 104 -13.69 -15.50 0.29
C HIS A 104 -12.53 -14.73 -0.38
N GLN A 105 -12.61 -14.51 -1.68
CA GLN A 105 -11.64 -13.73 -2.46
C GLN A 105 -12.13 -12.28 -2.61
N LEU A 106 -12.34 -11.61 -1.47
CA LEU A 106 -12.99 -10.30 -1.39
C LEU A 106 -12.29 -9.19 -2.18
N ASN A 107 -10.96 -9.25 -2.30
CA ASN A 107 -10.14 -8.34 -3.11
C ASN A 107 -10.33 -8.52 -4.62
N LEU A 108 -10.84 -9.65 -5.06
CA LEU A 108 -11.17 -9.96 -6.47
C LEU A 108 -12.64 -9.73 -6.79
N CYS A 109 -13.39 -9.11 -5.89
CA CYS A 109 -14.80 -8.78 -6.07
C CYS A 109 -15.06 -8.16 -7.45
N GLU A 110 -16.08 -8.64 -8.15
CA GLU A 110 -16.48 -8.14 -9.49
C GLU A 110 -16.95 -6.69 -9.44
N ASP A 111 -17.63 -6.32 -8.34
CA ASP A 111 -18.07 -4.96 -8.03
C ASP A 111 -17.26 -4.42 -6.81
N LEU A 112 -15.93 -4.44 -6.90
CA LEU A 112 -15.09 -3.83 -5.88
C LEU A 112 -15.21 -2.31 -5.97
N LEU A 113 -15.91 -1.74 -4.99
CA LEU A 113 -16.09 -0.30 -4.89
C LEU A 113 -14.76 0.36 -4.52
N PHE A 114 -14.31 1.33 -5.30
CA PHE A 114 -13.18 2.20 -4.97
C PHE A 114 -13.65 3.61 -4.64
N ASN A 115 -12.96 4.26 -3.69
CA ASN A 115 -13.18 5.63 -3.28
C ASN A 115 -11.86 6.41 -3.31
N ASN A 116 -11.81 7.48 -4.09
CA ASN A 116 -10.67 8.38 -4.21
C ASN A 116 -11.09 9.79 -3.80
N GLY A 117 -10.09 10.64 -3.49
CA GLY A 117 -10.33 12.02 -3.08
C GLY A 117 -9.71 12.35 -1.72
N ALA A 118 -8.70 11.57 -1.28
CA ALA A 118 -7.99 11.84 -0.03
C ALA A 118 -7.24 13.19 -0.06
N TYR A 119 -6.80 13.65 -1.23
CA TYR A 119 -6.17 14.97 -1.37
C TYR A 119 -7.22 16.07 -1.55
N ALA A 120 -8.06 16.24 -0.52
CA ALA A 120 -9.11 17.24 -0.43
C ALA A 120 -9.41 17.58 1.03
N GLU A 121 -10.00 18.76 1.29
CA GLU A 121 -10.39 19.14 2.65
C GLU A 121 -11.48 18.22 3.23
N TYR A 122 -12.35 17.67 2.37
CA TYR A 122 -13.42 16.74 2.74
C TYR A 122 -13.52 15.61 1.74
N ILE A 123 -13.87 14.42 2.22
CA ILE A 123 -14.17 13.25 1.38
C ILE A 123 -15.47 12.61 1.84
N ARG A 124 -16.34 12.27 0.89
CA ARG A 124 -17.52 11.46 1.16
C ARG A 124 -17.12 9.98 1.15
N ILE A 125 -17.45 9.28 2.22
CA ILE A 125 -17.23 7.85 2.36
C ILE A 125 -18.53 7.13 2.03
N PRO A 126 -18.56 6.31 0.96
CA PRO A 126 -19.74 5.56 0.55
C PRO A 126 -20.17 4.55 1.60
N ARG A 127 -21.49 4.29 1.70
CA ARG A 127 -22.11 3.38 2.66
C ARG A 127 -21.37 2.05 2.82
N ARG A 128 -21.02 1.40 1.72
CA ARG A 128 -20.34 0.10 1.73
C ARG A 128 -18.98 0.16 2.44
N ILE A 129 -18.24 1.25 2.29
CA ILE A 129 -16.96 1.46 2.99
C ILE A 129 -17.23 1.81 4.45
N VAL A 130 -18.23 2.64 4.75
CA VAL A 130 -18.63 2.96 6.14
C VAL A 130 -18.93 1.68 6.93
N GLU A 131 -19.70 0.76 6.34
CA GLU A 131 -20.11 -0.49 6.99
C GLU A 131 -18.98 -1.51 7.10
N THR A 132 -17.97 -1.48 6.21
CA THR A 132 -17.00 -2.57 6.05
C THR A 132 -15.58 -2.18 6.48
N ASN A 133 -15.11 -0.99 6.05
CA ASN A 133 -13.70 -0.59 6.08
C ASN A 133 -13.48 0.84 6.60
N MET A 134 -14.39 1.38 7.43
CA MET A 134 -14.20 2.60 8.19
C MET A 134 -14.06 2.26 9.67
N LEU A 135 -13.02 2.79 10.34
CA LEU A 135 -12.67 2.43 11.71
C LEU A 135 -12.51 3.68 12.57
N VAL A 136 -12.90 3.57 13.84
CA VAL A 136 -12.70 4.65 14.83
C VAL A 136 -11.24 4.65 15.28
N VAL A 137 -10.61 5.81 15.21
CA VAL A 137 -9.21 6.02 15.62
C VAL A 137 -9.19 6.42 17.10
N PRO A 138 -8.58 5.61 17.99
CA PRO A 138 -8.48 5.93 19.40
C PRO A 138 -7.54 7.12 19.64
N SER A 139 -7.63 7.73 20.82
CA SER A 139 -6.90 8.97 21.16
C SER A 139 -5.38 8.81 21.19
N ASN A 140 -4.89 7.61 21.45
CA ASN A 140 -3.46 7.28 21.48
C ASN A 140 -2.83 7.00 20.10
N VAL A 141 -3.61 7.04 19.01
CA VAL A 141 -3.14 6.86 17.62
C VAL A 141 -3.22 8.20 16.89
N THR A 142 -2.17 8.60 16.21
CA THR A 142 -2.15 9.81 15.39
C THR A 142 -2.95 9.60 14.10
N PHE A 143 -3.30 10.67 13.39
CA PHE A 143 -3.93 10.52 12.07
C PHE A 143 -2.97 9.97 11.04
N GLU A 144 -1.69 10.34 11.13
CA GLU A 144 -0.60 9.85 10.29
C GLU A 144 -0.42 8.33 10.44
N ASP A 145 -0.40 7.84 11.69
CA ASP A 145 -0.34 6.41 11.96
C ASP A 145 -1.59 5.69 11.40
N ALA A 146 -2.78 6.24 11.65
CA ALA A 146 -4.03 5.66 11.18
C ALA A 146 -4.11 5.59 9.65
N ALA A 147 -3.64 6.61 8.93
CA ALA A 147 -3.65 6.64 7.46
C ALA A 147 -2.77 5.53 6.83
N MET A 148 -1.77 5.02 7.58
CA MET A 148 -0.96 3.87 7.15
C MET A 148 -1.69 2.53 7.17
N THR A 149 -2.94 2.48 7.64
CA THR A 149 -3.73 1.24 7.68
C THR A 149 -3.90 0.62 6.30
N GLU A 150 -4.12 1.44 5.27
CA GLU A 150 -4.33 0.96 3.90
C GLU A 150 -3.11 0.19 3.37
N PRO A 151 -1.91 0.79 3.26
CA PRO A 151 -0.76 0.08 2.73
C PRO A 151 -0.31 -1.08 3.62
N LEU A 152 -0.45 -0.99 4.95
CA LEU A 152 -0.13 -2.08 5.86
C LEU A 152 -1.09 -3.26 5.67
N ALA A 153 -2.38 -3.02 5.42
CA ALA A 153 -3.34 -4.08 5.14
C ALA A 153 -3.00 -4.86 3.86
N CYS A 154 -2.49 -4.16 2.83
CA CYS A 154 -1.97 -4.79 1.62
C CYS A 154 -0.74 -5.65 1.89
N VAL A 155 0.20 -5.18 2.73
CA VAL A 155 1.40 -5.92 3.13
C VAL A 155 1.03 -7.19 3.91
N LEU A 156 0.13 -7.08 4.90
CA LEU A 156 -0.34 -8.23 5.68
C LEU A 156 -0.99 -9.28 4.78
N ARG A 157 -1.76 -8.84 3.79
CA ARG A 157 -2.31 -9.76 2.81
C ARG A 157 -1.21 -10.44 1.99
N GLY A 158 -0.23 -9.68 1.51
CA GLY A 158 0.91 -10.23 0.77
C GLY A 158 1.63 -11.32 1.54
N LEU A 159 1.91 -11.11 2.82
CA LEU A 159 2.54 -12.11 3.68
C LEU A 159 1.64 -13.33 3.92
N HIS A 160 0.37 -13.11 4.24
CA HIS A 160 -0.57 -14.22 4.46
C HIS A 160 -0.64 -15.18 3.26
N GLU A 161 -0.63 -14.62 2.05
CA GLU A 161 -0.72 -15.41 0.82
C GLU A 161 0.56 -16.20 0.49
N THR A 162 1.69 -15.91 1.15
CA THR A 162 2.94 -16.68 0.97
C THR A 162 3.01 -17.90 1.85
N GLY A 163 2.19 -17.99 2.88
CA GLY A 163 2.28 -19.06 3.90
C GLY A 163 3.56 -18.98 4.72
N VAL A 164 4.17 -17.78 4.85
CA VAL A 164 5.42 -17.57 5.60
C VAL A 164 5.26 -17.99 7.06
N GLU A 165 6.29 -18.70 7.59
CA GLU A 165 6.33 -19.21 8.95
C GLU A 165 7.52 -18.63 9.75
N ILE A 166 7.49 -18.84 11.08
CA ILE A 166 8.59 -18.45 11.96
C ILE A 166 9.86 -19.23 11.56
N GLY A 167 10.97 -18.54 11.45
CA GLY A 167 12.26 -19.11 11.06
C GLY A 167 12.55 -19.10 9.58
N ASP A 168 11.55 -18.86 8.71
CA ASP A 168 11.75 -18.75 7.27
C ASP A 168 12.72 -17.64 6.91
N THR A 169 13.49 -17.85 5.85
CA THR A 169 14.29 -16.83 5.21
C THR A 169 13.45 -16.13 4.15
N VAL A 170 13.23 -14.83 4.33
CA VAL A 170 12.39 -14.01 3.43
C VAL A 170 13.24 -12.98 2.69
N ALA A 171 13.34 -13.11 1.38
CA ALA A 171 13.96 -12.11 0.52
C ALA A 171 12.92 -11.05 0.09
N VAL A 172 13.13 -9.78 0.45
CA VAL A 172 12.25 -8.67 0.07
C VAL A 172 12.94 -7.79 -0.96
N ILE A 173 12.45 -7.80 -2.19
CA ILE A 173 12.99 -7.00 -3.30
C ILE A 173 12.25 -5.66 -3.36
N GLY A 174 12.95 -4.59 -2.98
CA GLY A 174 12.43 -3.22 -3.00
C GLY A 174 12.58 -2.51 -1.65
N GLY A 175 13.20 -1.34 -1.66
CA GLY A 175 13.40 -0.47 -0.48
C GLY A 175 12.45 0.74 -0.44
N GLY A 176 11.27 0.64 -1.06
CA GLY A 176 10.19 1.62 -0.92
C GLY A 176 9.32 1.35 0.31
N PRO A 177 8.29 2.19 0.58
CA PRO A 177 7.44 2.04 1.78
C PRO A 177 6.90 0.63 1.96
N ILE A 178 6.37 0.03 0.89
CA ILE A 178 5.81 -1.32 0.89
C ILE A 178 6.88 -2.37 1.22
N GLY A 179 8.04 -2.34 0.55
CA GLY A 179 9.13 -3.29 0.82
C GLY A 179 9.64 -3.17 2.26
N LEU A 180 9.79 -1.95 2.77
CA LEU A 180 10.20 -1.71 4.16
C LEU A 180 9.16 -2.21 5.17
N MET A 181 7.85 -2.10 4.87
CA MET A 181 6.79 -2.70 5.69
C MET A 181 6.83 -4.24 5.65
N PHE A 182 7.10 -4.84 4.48
CA PHE A 182 7.33 -6.29 4.40
C PHE A 182 8.50 -6.73 5.27
N VAL A 183 9.62 -6.00 5.24
CA VAL A 183 10.79 -6.25 6.12
C VAL A 183 10.39 -6.20 7.58
N GLN A 184 9.69 -5.14 8.02
CA GLN A 184 9.31 -4.96 9.42
C GLN A 184 8.34 -6.06 9.89
N VAL A 185 7.31 -6.38 9.09
CA VAL A 185 6.30 -7.37 9.49
C VAL A 185 6.87 -8.79 9.44
N ALA A 186 7.65 -9.16 8.42
CA ALA A 186 8.31 -10.47 8.36
C ALA A 186 9.27 -10.66 9.55
N LYS A 187 10.04 -9.62 9.92
CA LYS A 187 10.86 -9.63 11.13
C LYS A 187 10.02 -9.83 12.40
N ALA A 188 8.88 -9.15 12.52
CA ALA A 188 7.99 -9.28 13.67
C ALA A 188 7.34 -10.68 13.79
N ILE A 189 7.16 -11.39 12.68
CA ILE A 189 6.72 -12.79 12.64
C ILE A 189 7.82 -13.72 13.15
N GLY A 190 9.10 -13.32 13.06
CA GLY A 190 10.25 -14.14 13.47
C GLY A 190 11.02 -14.73 12.28
N CYS A 191 10.89 -14.16 11.10
CA CYS A 191 11.63 -14.57 9.90
C CYS A 191 13.06 -14.01 9.88
N ASN A 192 13.93 -14.66 9.13
CA ASN A 192 15.24 -14.14 8.74
C ASN A 192 15.08 -13.31 7.47
N VAL A 193 15.20 -11.98 7.56
CA VAL A 193 14.88 -11.09 6.44
C VAL A 193 16.12 -10.62 5.72
N ILE A 194 16.17 -10.85 4.40
CA ILE A 194 17.17 -10.33 3.48
C ILE A 194 16.50 -9.25 2.63
N ALA A 195 16.89 -7.98 2.80
CA ALA A 195 16.37 -6.89 1.99
C ALA A 195 17.24 -6.68 0.73
N VAL A 196 16.62 -6.64 -0.45
CA VAL A 196 17.30 -6.38 -1.73
C VAL A 196 16.95 -4.98 -2.20
N VAL A 197 17.91 -4.06 -2.14
CA VAL A 197 17.67 -2.62 -2.33
C VAL A 197 18.70 -2.00 -3.28
N LYS A 198 18.43 -0.77 -3.74
CA LYS A 198 19.29 -0.12 -4.74
C LYS A 198 20.21 0.98 -4.16
N ARG A 199 19.75 1.76 -3.17
CA ARG A 199 20.40 2.99 -2.71
C ARG A 199 20.93 2.86 -1.30
N ASP A 200 21.97 3.63 -0.95
CA ASP A 200 22.54 3.66 0.40
C ASP A 200 21.50 4.05 1.47
N SER A 201 20.65 5.03 1.19
CA SER A 201 19.54 5.40 2.09
C SER A 201 18.59 4.25 2.39
N GLN A 202 18.31 3.40 1.38
CA GLN A 202 17.45 2.23 1.56
C GLN A 202 18.13 1.12 2.38
N VAL A 203 19.45 0.99 2.30
CA VAL A 203 20.22 0.06 3.16
C VAL A 203 20.03 0.43 4.62
N THR A 204 20.23 1.71 4.96
CA THR A 204 20.05 2.20 6.33
C THR A 204 18.63 1.98 6.85
N LEU A 205 17.64 2.30 6.01
CA LEU A 205 16.22 2.11 6.35
C LEU A 205 15.83 0.63 6.52
N ALA A 206 16.29 -0.26 5.62
CA ALA A 206 16.01 -1.68 5.71
C ALA A 206 16.57 -2.29 7.02
N ARG A 207 17.81 -1.92 7.39
CA ARG A 207 18.40 -2.33 8.67
C ARG A 207 17.60 -1.80 9.86
N LYS A 208 17.22 -0.51 9.83
CA LYS A 208 16.37 0.11 10.88
C LYS A 208 15.02 -0.62 11.01
N LYS A 209 14.46 -1.13 9.90
CA LYS A 209 13.19 -1.88 9.89
C LYS A 209 13.36 -3.38 10.21
N GLY A 210 14.57 -3.83 10.50
CA GLY A 210 14.84 -5.16 11.04
C GLY A 210 15.30 -6.18 10.01
N ALA A 211 15.77 -5.75 8.82
CA ALA A 211 16.47 -6.66 7.91
C ALA A 211 17.72 -7.20 8.60
N HIS A 212 17.89 -8.52 8.60
CA HIS A 212 19.08 -9.19 9.12
C HIS A 212 20.26 -8.95 8.19
N GLU A 213 19.99 -9.09 6.88
CA GLU A 213 20.96 -8.87 5.83
C GLU A 213 20.40 -7.91 4.77
N VAL A 214 21.29 -7.22 4.06
CA VAL A 214 20.92 -6.28 2.99
C VAL A 214 21.81 -6.47 1.79
N VAL A 215 21.23 -6.84 0.67
CA VAL A 215 21.87 -6.90 -0.64
C VAL A 215 21.62 -5.57 -1.37
N GLN A 216 22.69 -4.81 -1.59
CA GLN A 216 22.61 -3.59 -2.39
C GLN A 216 22.98 -3.91 -3.85
N ILE A 217 21.99 -3.90 -4.73
CA ILE A 217 22.15 -4.37 -6.13
C ILE A 217 23.21 -3.61 -6.94
N THR A 218 23.57 -2.40 -6.53
CA THR A 218 24.63 -1.60 -7.18
C THR A 218 26.03 -1.95 -6.70
N LYS A 219 26.17 -2.76 -5.65
CA LYS A 219 27.45 -3.17 -5.06
C LYS A 219 27.76 -4.65 -5.22
N VAL A 220 26.82 -5.43 -5.79
CA VAL A 220 27.01 -6.84 -6.08
C VAL A 220 26.96 -7.11 -7.58
N LYS A 221 27.65 -8.14 -8.02
CA LYS A 221 27.67 -8.53 -9.43
C LYS A 221 26.36 -9.19 -9.84
N ASP A 222 25.83 -10.04 -8.97
CA ASP A 222 24.59 -10.78 -9.15
C ASP A 222 23.77 -10.74 -7.85
N PRO A 223 22.60 -10.07 -7.84
CA PRO A 223 21.77 -9.99 -6.65
C PRO A 223 21.11 -11.34 -6.28
N VAL A 224 20.92 -12.24 -7.24
CA VAL A 224 20.37 -13.58 -6.98
C VAL A 224 21.38 -14.40 -6.21
N GLU A 225 22.62 -14.48 -6.71
CA GLU A 225 23.68 -15.21 -6.03
C GLU A 225 23.97 -14.63 -4.64
N ALA A 226 23.98 -13.29 -4.50
CA ALA A 226 24.18 -12.65 -3.20
C ALA A 226 23.11 -13.05 -2.17
N VAL A 227 21.83 -13.15 -2.58
CA VAL A 227 20.75 -13.64 -1.69
C VAL A 227 20.95 -15.10 -1.33
N ARG A 228 21.36 -15.93 -2.29
CA ARG A 228 21.64 -17.35 -2.04
C ARG A 228 22.79 -17.54 -1.07
N GLU A 229 23.87 -16.78 -1.22
CA GLU A 229 25.02 -16.82 -0.31
C GLU A 229 24.65 -16.50 1.14
N LEU A 230 23.67 -15.62 1.34
CA LEU A 230 23.16 -15.21 2.65
C LEU A 230 22.06 -16.15 3.20
N SER A 231 21.61 -17.10 2.41
CA SER A 231 20.57 -18.06 2.80
C SER A 231 21.21 -19.33 3.40
N PRO A 232 20.49 -20.07 4.28
CA PRO A 232 20.99 -21.34 4.81
C PRO A 232 21.44 -22.28 3.70
N GLU A 233 22.62 -22.88 3.87
CA GLU A 233 23.24 -23.82 2.90
C GLU A 233 23.33 -23.27 1.47
N ARG A 234 23.28 -21.98 1.29
CA ARG A 234 23.24 -21.28 -0.03
C ARG A 234 22.07 -21.76 -0.91
N SER A 235 21.02 -22.28 -0.31
CA SER A 235 19.88 -22.90 -1.03
C SER A 235 18.97 -21.87 -1.70
N GLY A 236 18.90 -20.65 -1.18
CA GLY A 236 17.96 -19.58 -1.52
C GLY A 236 16.95 -19.34 -0.39
N ALA A 237 16.11 -18.32 -0.55
CA ALA A 237 15.09 -17.95 0.42
C ALA A 237 13.89 -18.93 0.39
N ASP A 238 13.21 -19.11 1.52
CA ASP A 238 11.92 -19.81 1.59
C ASP A 238 10.83 -19.04 0.84
N VAL A 239 10.84 -17.72 1.02
CA VAL A 239 9.89 -16.80 0.37
C VAL A 239 10.65 -15.64 -0.26
N ALA A 240 10.30 -15.28 -1.50
CA ALA A 240 10.72 -14.04 -2.14
C ALA A 240 9.52 -13.13 -2.41
N ILE A 241 9.59 -11.89 -1.96
CA ILE A 241 8.54 -10.88 -2.15
C ILE A 241 9.06 -9.79 -3.07
N GLU A 242 8.46 -9.68 -4.25
CA GLU A 242 8.78 -8.64 -5.22
C GLU A 242 7.88 -7.43 -5.00
N ALA A 243 8.44 -6.28 -4.59
CA ALA A 243 7.73 -5.05 -4.24
C ALA A 243 8.19 -3.82 -5.06
N VAL A 244 8.71 -4.03 -6.28
CA VAL A 244 9.20 -2.97 -7.18
C VAL A 244 8.27 -2.78 -8.38
N GLY A 245 7.84 -3.89 -8.99
CA GLY A 245 7.04 -3.91 -10.21
C GLY A 245 7.87 -3.69 -11.46
N ARG A 246 8.99 -4.39 -11.59
CA ARG A 246 9.84 -4.41 -12.78
C ARG A 246 10.11 -5.84 -13.27
N PRO A 247 10.22 -6.07 -14.59
CA PRO A 247 10.43 -7.40 -15.14
C PRO A 247 11.64 -8.12 -14.53
N GLU A 248 12.78 -7.43 -14.48
CA GLU A 248 14.00 -7.99 -13.94
C GLU A 248 13.88 -8.40 -12.45
N ALA A 249 13.13 -7.64 -11.65
CA ALA A 249 12.90 -7.97 -10.25
C ALA A 249 11.96 -9.19 -10.09
N TRP A 250 11.01 -9.37 -11.01
CA TRP A 250 10.17 -10.56 -11.08
C TRP A 250 11.00 -11.80 -11.39
N GLU A 251 11.91 -11.71 -12.37
CA GLU A 251 12.80 -12.80 -12.75
C GLU A 251 13.78 -13.15 -11.62
N TRP A 252 14.34 -12.15 -10.93
CA TRP A 252 15.19 -12.37 -9.76
C TRP A 252 14.44 -13.08 -8.64
N ALA A 253 13.21 -12.68 -8.34
CA ALA A 253 12.42 -13.28 -7.27
C ALA A 253 12.28 -14.79 -7.47
N VAL A 254 12.02 -15.26 -8.70
CA VAL A 254 11.93 -16.69 -9.02
C VAL A 254 13.26 -17.40 -8.82
N GLN A 255 14.37 -16.72 -9.10
CA GLN A 255 15.70 -17.31 -8.99
C GLN A 255 16.25 -17.29 -7.55
N MET A 256 15.77 -16.37 -6.70
CA MET A 256 16.20 -16.22 -5.30
C MET A 256 15.66 -17.29 -4.36
N VAL A 257 14.52 -17.92 -4.67
CA VAL A 257 13.93 -18.94 -3.78
C VAL A 257 14.61 -20.28 -3.91
N ARG A 258 14.59 -21.05 -2.81
CA ARG A 258 15.04 -22.46 -2.79
C ARG A 258 14.06 -23.38 -3.53
N LYS A 259 14.39 -24.66 -3.65
CA LYS A 259 13.42 -25.68 -4.06
C LYS A 259 12.26 -25.73 -3.05
N GLY A 260 11.04 -25.87 -3.53
CA GLY A 260 9.81 -25.80 -2.75
C GLY A 260 9.47 -24.40 -2.22
N GLY A 261 10.21 -23.36 -2.61
CA GLY A 261 9.98 -22.00 -2.15
C GLY A 261 8.81 -21.30 -2.84
N THR A 262 8.36 -20.20 -2.23
CA THR A 262 7.23 -19.39 -2.71
C THR A 262 7.67 -18.00 -3.15
N VAL A 263 7.17 -17.55 -4.29
CA VAL A 263 7.36 -16.18 -4.80
C VAL A 263 6.04 -15.42 -4.73
N ASN A 264 6.05 -14.23 -4.15
CA ASN A 264 4.92 -13.31 -4.20
C ASN A 264 5.25 -12.10 -5.08
N PHE A 265 4.57 -11.99 -6.20
CA PHE A 265 4.60 -10.83 -7.08
C PHE A 265 3.60 -9.78 -6.59
N PHE A 266 4.07 -8.91 -5.70
CA PHE A 266 3.27 -7.83 -5.13
C PHE A 266 3.36 -6.55 -5.98
N GLY A 267 4.51 -6.27 -6.55
CA GLY A 267 4.75 -5.11 -7.40
C GLY A 267 4.19 -5.31 -8.81
N GLY A 268 3.10 -4.61 -9.15
CA GLY A 268 2.54 -4.65 -10.50
C GLY A 268 3.42 -3.94 -11.54
N CYS A 269 3.79 -4.65 -12.61
CA CYS A 269 4.46 -4.08 -13.78
C CYS A 269 3.51 -3.23 -14.65
N ALA A 270 4.04 -2.56 -15.66
CA ALA A 270 3.23 -1.86 -16.66
C ALA A 270 2.38 -2.86 -17.46
N SER A 271 1.20 -2.40 -17.93
CA SER A 271 0.34 -3.24 -18.78
C SER A 271 1.09 -3.71 -20.03
N GLY A 272 0.88 -4.98 -20.40
CA GLY A 272 1.54 -5.61 -21.55
C GLY A 272 2.98 -6.11 -21.28
N THR A 273 3.54 -5.87 -20.09
CA THR A 273 4.83 -6.43 -19.72
C THR A 273 4.78 -7.96 -19.68
N LYS A 274 5.82 -8.59 -20.20
CA LYS A 274 6.03 -10.04 -20.14
C LYS A 274 7.38 -10.32 -19.48
N VAL A 275 7.46 -11.42 -18.74
CA VAL A 275 8.70 -11.94 -18.12
C VAL A 275 8.99 -13.35 -18.62
N GLN A 276 10.26 -13.71 -18.65
CA GLN A 276 10.69 -15.07 -19.03
C GLN A 276 10.82 -15.93 -17.77
N LEU A 277 10.25 -17.11 -17.81
CA LEU A 277 10.32 -18.09 -16.71
C LEU A 277 10.93 -19.39 -17.23
N ASP A 278 11.96 -19.88 -16.53
CA ASP A 278 12.55 -21.19 -16.78
C ASP A 278 11.59 -22.29 -16.29
N THR A 279 10.96 -22.98 -17.24
CA THR A 279 9.99 -24.04 -16.93
C THR A 279 10.63 -25.26 -16.26
N ASN A 280 11.90 -25.57 -16.60
CA ASN A 280 12.65 -26.65 -15.95
C ASN A 280 12.86 -26.33 -14.46
N ARG A 281 13.28 -25.09 -14.16
CA ARG A 281 13.42 -24.63 -12.77
C ARG A 281 12.09 -24.68 -12.03
N LEU A 282 11.02 -24.15 -12.60
CA LEU A 282 9.70 -24.14 -11.95
C LEU A 282 9.23 -25.57 -11.63
N HIS A 283 9.29 -26.47 -12.62
CA HIS A 283 8.76 -27.82 -12.50
C HIS A 283 9.58 -28.68 -11.54
N TYR A 284 10.91 -28.79 -11.77
CA TYR A 284 11.76 -29.70 -10.98
C TYR A 284 12.23 -29.12 -9.65
N SER A 285 11.94 -27.87 -9.37
CA SER A 285 12.14 -27.27 -8.05
C SER A 285 10.83 -27.01 -7.29
N GLU A 286 9.68 -27.37 -7.85
CA GLU A 286 8.35 -27.21 -7.21
C GLU A 286 8.10 -25.78 -6.68
N ILE A 287 8.49 -24.75 -7.47
CA ILE A 287 8.37 -23.37 -7.05
C ILE A 287 6.91 -22.90 -7.16
N THR A 288 6.38 -22.35 -6.07
CA THR A 288 5.07 -21.71 -6.06
C THR A 288 5.17 -20.26 -6.50
N LEU A 289 4.42 -19.88 -7.55
CA LEU A 289 4.30 -18.48 -8.00
C LEU A 289 2.92 -17.95 -7.64
N LYS A 290 2.89 -16.85 -6.91
CA LYS A 290 1.65 -16.18 -6.52
C LYS A 290 1.75 -14.68 -6.74
N ALA A 291 0.64 -14.03 -7.11
CA ALA A 291 0.52 -12.59 -7.12
C ALA A 291 -0.53 -12.16 -6.10
N THR A 292 -0.33 -11.03 -5.46
CA THR A 292 -1.33 -10.44 -4.57
C THR A 292 -1.71 -9.04 -4.99
N PHE A 293 -3.00 -8.78 -4.95
CA PHE A 293 -3.57 -7.49 -5.30
C PHE A 293 -4.49 -7.01 -4.17
N HIS A 294 -4.21 -5.81 -3.65
CA HIS A 294 -5.07 -5.09 -2.74
C HIS A 294 -5.25 -5.76 -1.36
N HIS A 295 -6.05 -5.17 -0.49
CA HIS A 295 -6.37 -5.65 0.85
C HIS A 295 -7.75 -6.34 0.92
N THR A 296 -8.07 -6.88 2.10
CA THR A 296 -9.41 -7.37 2.44
C THR A 296 -9.88 -6.72 3.75
N PRO A 297 -11.19 -6.71 4.06
CA PRO A 297 -11.68 -6.20 5.35
C PRO A 297 -11.02 -6.86 6.57
N GLU A 298 -10.62 -8.12 6.47
CA GLU A 298 -9.90 -8.83 7.52
C GLU A 298 -8.51 -8.24 7.73
N THR A 299 -7.73 -8.10 6.64
CA THR A 299 -6.36 -7.54 6.74
C THR A 299 -6.37 -6.07 7.13
N VAL A 300 -7.42 -5.32 6.80
CA VAL A 300 -7.64 -3.95 7.28
C VAL A 300 -7.76 -3.92 8.81
N ARG A 301 -8.62 -4.75 9.39
CA ARG A 301 -8.77 -4.81 10.86
C ARG A 301 -7.48 -5.26 11.56
N ARG A 302 -6.77 -6.22 10.99
CA ARG A 302 -5.46 -6.67 11.51
C ARG A 302 -4.41 -5.55 11.44
N ALA A 303 -4.31 -4.86 10.32
CA ALA A 303 -3.38 -3.74 10.14
C ALA A 303 -3.64 -2.62 11.15
N PHE A 304 -4.89 -2.23 11.28
CA PHE A 304 -5.29 -1.20 12.25
C PHE A 304 -5.00 -1.64 13.69
N GLY A 305 -5.22 -2.92 14.03
CA GLY A 305 -4.86 -3.50 15.33
C GLY A 305 -3.37 -3.34 15.64
N LEU A 306 -2.49 -3.66 14.69
CA LEU A 306 -1.03 -3.51 14.85
C LEU A 306 -0.62 -2.03 15.05
N ILE A 307 -1.30 -1.10 14.38
CA ILE A 307 -1.10 0.33 14.58
C ILE A 307 -1.59 0.78 15.95
N ALA A 308 -2.79 0.37 16.35
CA ALA A 308 -3.37 0.73 17.64
C ALA A 308 -2.55 0.20 18.84
N GLU A 309 -1.94 -0.98 18.68
CA GLU A 309 -1.01 -1.59 19.63
C GLU A 309 0.42 -1.05 19.54
N LYS A 310 0.67 -0.08 18.65
CA LYS A 310 2.01 0.51 18.38
C LYS A 310 3.09 -0.51 17.98
N LYS A 311 2.70 -1.64 17.44
CA LYS A 311 3.61 -2.64 16.86
C LYS A 311 4.17 -2.18 15.51
N VAL A 312 3.41 -1.36 14.80
CA VAL A 312 3.85 -0.64 13.60
C VAL A 312 3.46 0.82 13.77
N CYS A 313 4.45 1.71 13.75
CA CYS A 313 4.26 3.15 13.79
C CYS A 313 4.30 3.70 12.36
N GLY A 314 3.21 4.29 11.91
CA GLY A 314 3.11 4.85 10.55
C GLY A 314 4.04 6.04 10.36
N THR A 315 4.21 6.86 11.40
CA THR A 315 5.13 8.00 11.43
C THR A 315 6.58 7.63 11.09
N ASP A 316 6.99 6.38 11.31
CA ASP A 316 8.32 5.89 10.91
C ASP A 316 8.52 5.82 9.38
N TYR A 317 7.45 5.92 8.61
CA TYR A 317 7.45 5.88 7.13
C TYR A 317 7.20 7.25 6.51
N ILE A 318 6.81 8.25 7.32
CA ILE A 318 6.53 9.61 6.85
C ILE A 318 7.80 10.44 7.02
N THR A 319 8.40 10.82 5.90
CA THR A 319 9.68 11.56 5.85
C THR A 319 9.51 13.03 5.49
N GLY A 320 8.30 13.43 5.13
CA GLY A 320 7.99 14.80 4.78
C GLY A 320 6.53 15.16 5.03
N GLU A 321 6.26 16.46 5.12
CA GLU A 321 4.92 17.03 5.21
C GLU A 321 4.81 18.19 4.22
N ALA A 322 3.65 18.34 3.59
CA ALA A 322 3.39 19.42 2.66
C ALA A 322 1.90 19.83 2.67
N PRO A 323 1.59 21.12 2.45
CA PRO A 323 0.21 21.53 2.20
C PRO A 323 -0.30 20.98 0.86
N LEU A 324 -1.62 20.84 0.73
CA LEU A 324 -2.25 20.35 -0.50
C LEU A 324 -1.83 21.14 -1.75
N SER A 325 -1.60 22.46 -1.61
CA SER A 325 -1.13 23.32 -2.70
C SER A 325 0.20 22.91 -3.31
N ARG A 326 1.03 22.12 -2.57
CA ARG A 326 2.34 21.63 -3.03
C ARG A 326 2.30 20.18 -3.55
N LEU A 327 1.12 19.56 -3.65
CA LEU A 327 0.99 18.15 -4.07
C LEU A 327 1.69 17.87 -5.41
N HIS A 328 1.57 18.78 -6.37
CA HIS A 328 2.24 18.62 -7.67
C HIS A 328 3.78 18.58 -7.56
N ASP A 329 4.36 19.44 -6.72
CA ASP A 329 5.80 19.45 -6.47
C ASP A 329 6.23 18.15 -5.75
N VAL A 330 5.43 17.69 -4.76
CA VAL A 330 5.67 16.42 -4.05
C VAL A 330 5.69 15.25 -5.02
N LEU A 331 4.71 15.13 -5.93
CA LEU A 331 4.67 14.06 -6.92
C LEU A 331 5.88 14.11 -7.88
N ARG A 332 6.28 15.31 -8.32
CA ARG A 332 7.51 15.49 -9.11
C ARG A 332 8.78 15.08 -8.33
N HIS A 333 8.83 15.43 -7.05
CA HIS A 333 9.95 15.03 -6.20
C HIS A 333 10.03 13.51 -6.04
N MET A 334 8.88 12.83 -5.88
CA MET A 334 8.80 11.37 -5.84
C MET A 334 9.31 10.71 -7.13
N LEU A 335 9.16 11.36 -8.30
CA LEU A 335 9.73 10.86 -9.57
C LEU A 335 11.26 10.74 -9.49
N ASN A 336 11.91 11.72 -8.89
CA ASN A 336 13.37 11.78 -8.74
C ASN A 336 13.87 10.82 -7.65
N ARG A 337 12.97 10.24 -6.84
CA ARG A 337 13.26 9.22 -5.82
C ARG A 337 14.39 9.61 -4.86
N ASN A 338 14.38 10.84 -4.35
CA ASN A 338 15.45 11.44 -3.54
C ASN A 338 15.53 10.96 -2.07
N GLY A 339 15.05 9.76 -1.78
CA GLY A 339 15.18 9.15 -0.45
C GLY A 339 13.92 9.25 0.42
N ASP A 340 12.94 10.05 0.03
CA ASP A 340 11.66 10.13 0.75
C ASP A 340 10.89 8.81 0.64
N ILE A 341 10.29 8.42 1.77
CA ILE A 341 9.45 7.21 1.86
C ILE A 341 8.01 7.57 1.54
N LYS A 342 7.38 8.40 2.37
CA LYS A 342 6.04 8.95 2.19
C LYS A 342 6.02 10.41 2.62
N THR A 343 5.16 11.20 1.98
CA THR A 343 4.86 12.57 2.39
C THR A 343 3.43 12.64 2.90
N ALA A 344 3.24 13.25 4.07
CA ALA A 344 1.93 13.61 4.58
C ALA A 344 1.44 14.88 3.87
N ILE A 345 0.29 14.82 3.24
CA ILE A 345 -0.39 15.97 2.63
C ILE A 345 -1.46 16.45 3.61
N ILE A 346 -1.40 17.73 3.96
CA ILE A 346 -2.31 18.38 4.90
C ILE A 346 -3.28 19.28 4.11
N PRO A 347 -4.56 18.85 3.93
CA PRO A 347 -5.48 19.57 3.04
C PRO A 347 -5.98 20.91 3.57
N GLY A 348 -5.92 21.14 4.88
CA GLY A 348 -6.49 22.32 5.56
C GLY A 348 -5.51 23.48 5.78
N HIS A 349 -4.35 23.46 5.12
CA HIS A 349 -3.33 24.51 5.18
C HIS A 349 -3.05 25.12 3.81
#